data_6d679abe55c427eae3180dff74143290
#
_entry.id   6d679abe55c427eae3180dff74143290
#
_cell.length_a   1.000
_cell.length_b   1.000
_cell.length_c   1.000
_cell.angle_alpha   90.00
_cell.angle_beta   90.00
_cell.angle_gamma   90.00
#
_symmetry.space_group_name_H-M   'P 1'
#
loop_
_entity.id
_entity.type
_entity.pdbx_description
1 polymer ?
#
loop_
_entity_poly.entity_id
_entity_poly.type
_entity_poly.pdbx_seq_one_letter_code
_entity_poly.pdbx_strand_id
1 'polypeptide(L)'
;RLGGGGCGVEMALMDLAGKAYGVPAYMLAGGKYRDQIRVYSDTPSKKDPVEMGNALKERMERGFTYLKMDIGIWISEQVEGGLVFPNDYSDDKLNEGSTGGSLKSMMVEAQNVMHPFTGIQLTDKGISEISEYVKIVRDIVGYEIPIATDHFGHIGLESCIRLGKELDKYSLAWYEDMIPWQYTNQWKQLKNSVDTPVC
;
A
#
# COMPACT_ATOMS: atom_id res chain seq x y z
N ARG A 1 -17.34 5.63 1.67
CA ARG A 1 -16.93 5.01 0.39
C ARG A 1 -18.06 4.11 -0.08
N LEU A 2 -18.62 4.39 -1.24
CA LEU A 2 -19.47 3.43 -1.92
C LEU A 2 -18.58 2.24 -2.27
N GLY A 3 -18.94 1.03 -1.88
CA GLY A 3 -18.18 -0.17 -2.23
C GLY A 3 -18.01 -0.29 -3.75
N GLY A 4 -17.08 -1.12 -4.20
CA GLY A 4 -16.68 -1.23 -5.61
C GLY A 4 -17.84 -1.37 -6.61
N GLY A 5 -18.94 -2.03 -6.23
CA GLY A 5 -20.14 -2.12 -7.05
C GLY A 5 -20.84 -0.77 -7.31
N GLY A 6 -20.88 0.11 -6.30
CA GLY A 6 -21.44 1.47 -6.44
C GLY A 6 -20.64 2.33 -7.41
N CYS A 7 -19.32 2.26 -7.35
CA CYS A 7 -18.44 3.00 -8.26
C CYS A 7 -18.63 2.55 -9.73
N GLY A 8 -18.76 1.25 -9.97
CA GLY A 8 -19.02 0.72 -11.32
C GLY A 8 -20.34 1.22 -11.91
N VAL A 9 -21.40 1.25 -11.12
CA VAL A 9 -22.70 1.79 -11.54
C VAL A 9 -22.59 3.29 -11.82
N GLU A 10 -21.94 4.06 -10.97
CA GLU A 10 -21.74 5.50 -11.19
C GLU A 10 -20.96 5.78 -12.48
N MET A 11 -19.86 5.06 -12.72
CA MET A 11 -19.12 5.19 -13.98
C MET A 11 -19.97 4.89 -15.21
N ALA A 12 -20.78 3.85 -15.18
CA ALA A 12 -21.69 3.50 -16.26
C ALA A 12 -22.76 4.57 -16.48
N LEU A 13 -23.33 5.14 -15.42
CA LEU A 13 -24.29 6.23 -15.48
C LEU A 13 -23.70 7.52 -16.05
N MET A 14 -22.48 7.86 -15.67
CA MET A 14 -21.78 9.02 -16.21
C MET A 14 -21.47 8.85 -17.71
N ASP A 15 -21.05 7.66 -18.13
CA ASP A 15 -20.84 7.35 -19.55
C ASP A 15 -22.15 7.44 -20.34
N LEU A 16 -23.23 6.85 -19.82
CA LEU A 16 -24.56 6.91 -20.43
C LEU A 16 -25.05 8.36 -20.57
N ALA A 17 -24.96 9.14 -19.50
CA ALA A 17 -25.40 10.54 -19.50
C ALA A 17 -24.54 11.39 -20.46
N GLY A 18 -23.22 11.21 -20.48
CA GLY A 18 -22.34 11.85 -21.44
C GLY A 18 -22.75 11.56 -22.88
N LYS A 19 -23.03 10.30 -23.21
CA LYS A 19 -23.54 9.88 -24.53
C LYS A 19 -24.89 10.50 -24.86
N ALA A 20 -25.81 10.52 -23.89
CA ALA A 20 -27.16 11.11 -24.08
C ALA A 20 -27.09 12.63 -24.33
N TYR A 21 -26.19 13.35 -23.69
CA TYR A 21 -26.00 14.79 -23.88
C TYR A 21 -25.00 15.14 -25.00
N GLY A 22 -24.33 14.17 -25.60
CA GLY A 22 -23.36 14.39 -26.66
C GLY A 22 -22.06 15.07 -26.17
N VAL A 23 -21.71 14.85 -24.89
CA VAL A 23 -20.51 15.43 -24.26
C VAL A 23 -19.65 14.34 -23.60
N PRO A 24 -18.32 14.52 -23.51
CA PRO A 24 -17.49 13.61 -22.73
C PRO A 24 -17.90 13.56 -21.25
N ALA A 25 -17.81 12.40 -20.62
CA ALA A 25 -18.24 12.19 -19.22
C ALA A 25 -17.56 13.17 -18.25
N TYR A 26 -16.32 13.58 -18.49
CA TYR A 26 -15.61 14.55 -17.63
C TYR A 26 -16.29 15.92 -17.57
N MET A 27 -17.09 16.28 -18.57
CA MET A 27 -17.88 17.52 -18.54
C MET A 27 -18.94 17.50 -17.47
N LEU A 28 -19.48 16.32 -17.15
CA LEU A 28 -20.44 16.12 -16.07
C LEU A 28 -19.79 16.20 -14.69
N ALA A 29 -18.49 15.96 -14.61
CA ALA A 29 -17.69 16.02 -13.38
C ALA A 29 -17.01 17.37 -13.13
N GLY A 30 -17.45 18.43 -13.82
CA GLY A 30 -16.93 19.80 -13.61
C GLY A 30 -16.09 20.36 -14.74
N GLY A 31 -15.90 19.60 -15.84
CA GLY A 31 -15.20 20.05 -17.03
C GLY A 31 -13.72 19.68 -17.07
N LYS A 32 -13.03 20.19 -18.08
CA LYS A 32 -11.63 19.88 -18.36
C LYS A 32 -10.70 20.88 -17.70
N TYR A 33 -9.86 20.40 -16.79
CA TYR A 33 -8.85 21.24 -16.13
C TYR A 33 -7.48 21.20 -16.80
N ARG A 34 -7.13 20.09 -17.46
CA ARG A 34 -5.82 19.89 -18.08
C ARG A 34 -5.89 18.87 -19.21
N ASP A 35 -4.95 18.95 -20.13
CA ASP A 35 -4.83 18.04 -21.26
C ASP A 35 -3.96 16.83 -20.98
N GLN A 36 -3.05 16.95 -20.01
CA GLN A 36 -2.11 15.92 -19.64
C GLN A 36 -2.10 15.75 -18.12
N ILE A 37 -2.01 14.50 -17.67
CA ILE A 37 -1.90 14.12 -16.26
C ILE A 37 -0.64 13.27 -16.12
N ARG A 38 0.25 13.67 -15.17
CA ARG A 38 1.36 12.82 -14.78
C ARG A 38 0.81 11.57 -14.11
N VAL A 39 1.24 10.41 -14.58
CA VAL A 39 0.87 9.13 -14.01
C VAL A 39 2.07 8.49 -13.32
N TYR A 40 1.84 7.72 -12.27
CA TYR A 40 2.84 6.82 -11.72
C TYR A 40 2.72 5.44 -12.36
N SER A 41 3.81 4.69 -12.38
CA SER A 41 3.76 3.28 -12.73
C SER A 41 3.65 2.46 -11.46
N ASP A 42 2.55 1.74 -11.33
CA ASP A 42 2.37 0.71 -10.32
C ASP A 42 3.21 -0.52 -10.66
N THR A 43 3.77 -1.16 -9.63
CA THR A 43 4.66 -2.31 -9.81
C THR A 43 4.26 -3.41 -8.83
N PRO A 44 3.80 -4.56 -9.35
CA PRO A 44 3.36 -5.68 -8.51
C PRO A 44 4.43 -6.15 -7.53
N SER A 45 4.00 -6.61 -6.37
CA SER A 45 4.85 -7.12 -5.29
C SER A 45 5.91 -8.12 -5.77
N LYS A 46 7.12 -7.95 -5.28
CA LYS A 46 8.24 -8.87 -5.47
C LYS A 46 8.79 -9.27 -4.11
N LYS A 47 9.05 -10.55 -3.91
CA LYS A 47 9.62 -11.03 -2.65
C LYS A 47 11.09 -10.60 -2.50
N ASP A 48 11.84 -10.61 -3.59
CA ASP A 48 13.24 -10.18 -3.64
C ASP A 48 13.32 -8.66 -3.91
N PRO A 49 13.97 -7.88 -3.03
CA PRO A 49 14.15 -6.44 -3.22
C PRO A 49 14.98 -6.10 -4.46
N VAL A 50 15.89 -6.97 -4.89
CA VAL A 50 16.66 -6.76 -6.11
C VAL A 50 15.77 -6.89 -7.34
N GLU A 51 14.87 -7.88 -7.38
CA GLU A 51 13.88 -8.00 -8.44
C GLU A 51 12.93 -6.78 -8.47
N MET A 52 12.53 -6.26 -7.30
CA MET A 52 11.71 -5.05 -7.20
C MET A 52 12.46 -3.84 -7.76
N GLY A 53 13.68 -3.62 -7.33
CA GLY A 53 14.51 -2.52 -7.81
C GLY A 53 14.71 -2.55 -9.33
N ASN A 54 14.98 -3.72 -9.89
CA ASN A 54 15.12 -3.90 -11.33
C ASN A 54 13.81 -3.65 -12.08
N ALA A 55 12.69 -4.13 -11.57
CA ALA A 55 11.38 -3.87 -12.17
C ALA A 55 11.04 -2.37 -12.18
N LEU A 56 11.38 -1.64 -11.13
CA LEU A 56 11.22 -0.19 -11.08
C LEU A 56 12.13 0.51 -12.09
N LYS A 57 13.38 0.06 -12.27
CA LYS A 57 14.29 0.58 -13.31
C LYS A 57 13.73 0.40 -14.72
N GLU A 58 13.15 -0.76 -15.02
CA GLU A 58 12.46 -0.98 -16.30
C GLU A 58 11.33 0.04 -16.54
N ARG A 59 10.61 0.46 -15.48
CA ARG A 59 9.61 1.53 -15.59
C ARG A 59 10.25 2.88 -15.90
N MET A 60 11.40 3.19 -15.28
CA MET A 60 12.16 4.41 -15.58
C MET A 60 12.61 4.44 -17.05
N GLU A 61 13.13 3.34 -17.56
CA GLU A 61 13.55 3.20 -18.96
C GLU A 61 12.38 3.40 -19.94
N ARG A 62 11.17 3.06 -19.54
CA ARG A 62 9.94 3.33 -20.30
C ARG A 62 9.48 4.78 -20.21
N GLY A 63 10.19 5.64 -19.47
CA GLY A 63 9.91 7.08 -19.36
C GLY A 63 8.98 7.47 -18.20
N PHE A 64 8.64 6.55 -17.29
CA PHE A 64 7.89 6.94 -16.09
C PHE A 64 8.79 7.75 -15.17
N THR A 65 8.26 8.89 -14.70
CA THR A 65 8.95 9.81 -13.79
C THR A 65 8.41 9.76 -12.38
N TYR A 66 7.50 8.84 -12.11
CA TYR A 66 6.91 8.57 -10.79
C TYR A 66 6.63 7.07 -10.69
N LEU A 67 7.05 6.46 -9.59
CA LEU A 67 6.98 5.01 -9.39
C LEU A 67 6.17 4.70 -8.13
N LYS A 68 5.55 3.53 -8.11
CA LYS A 68 4.91 2.97 -6.93
C LYS A 68 5.23 1.49 -6.84
N MET A 69 5.51 1.03 -5.63
CA MET A 69 5.76 -0.37 -5.32
C MET A 69 4.88 -0.83 -4.17
N ASP A 70 4.48 -2.08 -4.23
CA ASP A 70 3.83 -2.74 -3.11
C ASP A 70 4.89 -3.23 -2.13
N ILE A 71 4.77 -2.83 -0.89
CA ILE A 71 5.51 -3.39 0.25
C ILE A 71 4.53 -3.68 1.38
N GLY A 72 4.85 -4.62 2.25
CA GLY A 72 3.93 -4.96 3.32
C GLY A 72 4.52 -5.92 4.33
N ILE A 73 3.68 -6.34 5.26
CA ILE A 73 4.05 -7.24 6.36
C ILE A 73 4.58 -8.60 5.87
N TRP A 74 4.24 -9.01 4.64
CA TRP A 74 4.75 -10.22 4.01
C TRP A 74 6.28 -10.23 3.87
N ILE A 75 6.94 -9.06 3.90
CA ILE A 75 8.41 -8.98 3.95
C ILE A 75 8.88 -9.43 5.33
N SER A 76 8.26 -8.94 6.39
CA SER A 76 8.60 -9.31 7.77
C SER A 76 8.24 -10.75 8.12
N GLU A 77 7.28 -11.35 7.42
CA GLU A 77 6.90 -12.76 7.58
C GLU A 77 8.00 -13.72 7.11
N GLN A 78 8.91 -13.27 6.26
CA GLN A 78 10.03 -14.08 5.78
C GLN A 78 11.08 -14.33 6.86
N VAL A 79 11.03 -13.62 7.98
CA VAL A 79 11.96 -13.79 9.08
C VAL A 79 11.25 -14.24 10.35
N GLU A 80 11.78 -15.27 10.99
CA GLU A 80 11.28 -15.74 12.26
C GLU A 80 11.27 -14.62 13.30
N GLY A 81 10.12 -14.40 13.95
CA GLY A 81 9.94 -13.32 14.93
C GLY A 81 9.80 -11.92 14.33
N GLY A 82 9.56 -11.79 13.02
CA GLY A 82 9.29 -10.51 12.37
C GLY A 82 7.92 -9.92 12.70
N LEU A 83 6.94 -10.79 12.98
CA LEU A 83 5.57 -10.43 13.31
C LEU A 83 5.13 -11.02 14.65
N VAL A 84 4.20 -10.34 15.31
CA VAL A 84 3.44 -10.88 16.44
C VAL A 84 1.97 -10.96 16.03
N PHE A 85 1.38 -12.12 16.19
CA PHE A 85 -0.02 -12.37 15.90
C PHE A 85 -0.85 -12.47 17.20
N PRO A 86 -2.17 -12.23 17.17
CA PRO A 86 -3.05 -12.54 18.29
C PRO A 86 -2.99 -14.03 18.64
N ASN A 87 -3.20 -14.35 19.90
CA ASN A 87 -3.06 -15.70 20.47
C ASN A 87 -3.86 -16.81 19.77
N ASP A 88 -4.87 -16.47 18.97
CA ASP A 88 -5.71 -17.43 18.24
C ASP A 88 -5.16 -17.83 16.87
N TYR A 89 -4.06 -17.20 16.45
CA TYR A 89 -3.38 -17.50 15.19
C TYR A 89 -2.15 -18.35 15.49
N SER A 90 -2.31 -19.66 15.45
CA SER A 90 -1.18 -20.60 15.51
C SER A 90 -0.59 -20.79 14.10
N ASP A 91 0.71 -21.10 14.05
CA ASP A 91 1.42 -21.44 12.79
C ASP A 91 0.71 -22.55 12.01
N ASP A 92 -0.01 -23.46 12.69
CA ASP A 92 -0.79 -24.54 12.08
C ASP A 92 -1.96 -24.00 11.25
N LYS A 93 -2.66 -22.95 11.71
CA LYS A 93 -3.74 -22.30 10.94
C LYS A 93 -3.21 -21.52 9.73
N LEU A 94 -1.97 -21.05 9.78
CA LEU A 94 -1.29 -20.42 8.67
C LEU A 94 -0.96 -21.42 7.55
N ASN A 95 -0.66 -22.66 7.92
CA ASN A 95 -0.27 -23.73 7.01
C ASN A 95 -1.44 -24.53 6.45
N GLU A 96 -2.57 -24.63 7.14
CA GLU A 96 -3.75 -25.40 6.71
C GLU A 96 -4.52 -24.76 5.53
N GLY A 97 -4.32 -23.46 5.26
CA GLY A 97 -4.94 -22.74 4.14
C GLY A 97 -4.08 -22.63 2.88
N SER A 98 -3.01 -23.40 2.76
CA SER A 98 -1.96 -23.17 1.78
C SER A 98 -2.31 -23.60 0.36
N THR A 99 -3.17 -22.86 -0.27
CA THR A 99 -3.15 -22.69 -1.73
C THR A 99 -2.82 -21.23 -2.05
N GLY A 100 -1.61 -20.81 -1.73
CA GLY A 100 -1.06 -19.53 -2.18
C GLY A 100 -1.72 -18.24 -1.64
N GLY A 101 -2.47 -18.31 -0.53
CA GLY A 101 -3.26 -17.21 -0.04
C GLY A 101 -3.08 -16.84 1.43
N SER A 102 -2.04 -17.34 2.09
CA SER A 102 -1.94 -17.29 3.54
C SER A 102 -2.09 -15.88 4.13
N LEU A 103 -1.31 -14.91 3.68
CA LEU A 103 -1.39 -13.55 4.20
C LEU A 103 -2.68 -12.84 3.82
N LYS A 104 -3.17 -13.06 2.60
CA LYS A 104 -4.39 -12.43 2.09
C LYS A 104 -5.65 -12.96 2.79
N SER A 105 -5.71 -14.26 3.10
CA SER A 105 -6.79 -14.83 3.91
C SER A 105 -6.72 -14.41 5.36
N MET A 106 -5.53 -14.30 5.95
CA MET A 106 -5.32 -13.76 7.29
C MET A 106 -5.73 -12.29 7.38
N MET A 107 -5.39 -11.47 6.38
CA MET A 107 -5.83 -10.07 6.33
C MET A 107 -7.36 -9.97 6.25
N VAL A 108 -8.03 -10.86 5.51
CA VAL A 108 -9.50 -10.91 5.47
C VAL A 108 -10.09 -11.37 6.80
N GLU A 109 -9.50 -12.36 7.45
CA GLU A 109 -9.94 -12.79 8.79
C GLU A 109 -9.64 -11.74 9.85
N ALA A 110 -8.49 -11.08 9.80
CA ALA A 110 -8.15 -9.98 10.69
C ALA A 110 -9.10 -8.78 10.53
N GLN A 111 -9.68 -8.57 9.36
CA GLN A 111 -10.73 -7.57 9.16
C GLN A 111 -12.03 -7.90 9.91
N ASN A 112 -12.28 -9.15 10.23
CA ASN A 112 -13.45 -9.58 10.98
C ASN A 112 -13.22 -9.53 12.50
N VAL A 113 -12.01 -9.23 12.96
CA VAL A 113 -11.70 -9.02 14.36
C VAL A 113 -12.15 -7.63 14.80
N MET A 114 -12.69 -7.50 15.99
CA MET A 114 -13.29 -6.26 16.51
C MET A 114 -12.34 -5.04 16.52
N HIS A 115 -11.03 -5.26 16.48
CA HIS A 115 -9.99 -4.26 16.35
C HIS A 115 -8.88 -4.72 15.40
N PRO A 116 -9.07 -4.59 14.09
CA PRO A 116 -8.10 -5.05 13.10
C PRO A 116 -6.69 -4.47 13.28
N PHE A 117 -6.56 -3.29 13.90
CA PHE A 117 -5.26 -2.67 14.23
C PHE A 117 -4.50 -3.34 15.36
N THR A 118 -5.11 -4.20 16.14
CA THR A 118 -4.44 -4.92 17.25
C THR A 118 -4.13 -6.36 16.89
N GLY A 119 -4.54 -6.78 15.69
CA GLY A 119 -4.41 -8.15 15.26
C GLY A 119 -2.97 -8.55 14.98
N ILE A 120 -2.25 -7.72 14.24
CA ILE A 120 -0.88 -8.01 13.81
C ILE A 120 0.02 -6.84 14.20
N GLN A 121 1.18 -7.14 14.80
CA GLN A 121 2.17 -6.15 15.17
C GLN A 121 3.53 -6.47 14.54
N LEU A 122 4.21 -5.44 14.08
CA LEU A 122 5.60 -5.54 13.65
C LEU A 122 6.53 -5.53 14.86
N THR A 123 7.45 -6.47 14.91
CA THR A 123 8.59 -6.43 15.82
C THR A 123 9.66 -5.47 15.30
N ASP A 124 10.66 -5.14 16.13
CA ASP A 124 11.84 -4.37 15.67
C ASP A 124 12.57 -5.10 14.53
N LYS A 125 12.63 -6.43 14.61
CA LYS A 125 13.21 -7.28 13.57
C LYS A 125 12.42 -7.17 12.25
N GLY A 126 11.09 -7.24 12.33
CA GLY A 126 10.23 -7.10 11.16
C GLY A 126 10.31 -5.71 10.51
N ILE A 127 10.41 -4.65 11.32
CA ILE A 127 10.63 -3.28 10.83
C ILE A 127 11.99 -3.18 10.13
N SER A 128 13.04 -3.74 10.72
CA SER A 128 14.38 -3.74 10.12
C SER A 128 14.41 -4.46 8.77
N GLU A 129 13.67 -5.54 8.63
CA GLU A 129 13.58 -6.29 7.38
C GLU A 129 12.92 -5.48 6.27
N ILE A 130 11.80 -4.81 6.56
CA ILE A 130 11.17 -3.90 5.60
C ILE A 130 12.09 -2.74 5.26
N SER A 131 12.81 -2.20 6.25
CA SER A 131 13.77 -1.11 6.06
C SER A 131 14.91 -1.52 5.13
N GLU A 132 15.49 -2.69 5.31
CA GLU A 132 16.55 -3.20 4.43
C GLU A 132 16.04 -3.48 3.02
N TYR A 133 14.82 -4.02 2.88
CA TYR A 133 14.16 -4.17 1.59
C TYR A 133 14.09 -2.84 0.84
N VAL A 134 13.56 -1.80 1.47
CA VAL A 134 13.42 -0.47 0.87
C VAL A 134 14.80 0.13 0.55
N LYS A 135 15.78 -0.08 1.43
CA LYS A 135 17.16 0.36 1.21
C LYS A 135 17.74 -0.25 -0.08
N ILE A 136 17.63 -1.56 -0.26
CA ILE A 136 18.13 -2.25 -1.45
C ILE A 136 17.44 -1.71 -2.72
N VAL A 137 16.13 -1.49 -2.67
CA VAL A 137 15.40 -0.89 -3.78
C VAL A 137 15.93 0.51 -4.09
N ARG A 138 16.16 1.36 -3.07
CA ARG A 138 16.72 2.70 -3.24
C ARG A 138 18.15 2.68 -3.78
N ASP A 139 18.97 1.76 -3.32
CA ASP A 139 20.36 1.59 -3.82
C ASP A 139 20.39 1.26 -5.32
N ILE A 140 19.37 0.55 -5.83
CA ILE A 140 19.24 0.19 -7.24
C ILE A 140 18.62 1.33 -8.07
N VAL A 141 17.52 1.93 -7.58
CA VAL A 141 16.73 2.94 -8.33
C VAL A 141 17.34 4.33 -8.20
N GLY A 142 17.99 4.63 -7.08
CA GLY A 142 18.46 5.98 -6.74
C GLY A 142 17.36 6.87 -6.18
N TYR A 143 17.63 8.17 -6.09
CA TYR A 143 16.76 9.18 -5.47
C TYR A 143 16.24 10.23 -6.46
N GLU A 144 16.53 10.08 -7.74
CA GLU A 144 16.15 11.06 -8.77
C GLU A 144 14.66 11.02 -9.10
N ILE A 145 14.02 9.85 -8.92
CA ILE A 145 12.60 9.64 -9.18
C ILE A 145 11.87 9.29 -7.88
N PRO A 146 10.72 9.94 -7.60
CA PRO A 146 9.90 9.60 -6.44
C PRO A 146 9.39 8.17 -6.52
N ILE A 147 9.46 7.45 -5.40
CA ILE A 147 8.87 6.12 -5.23
C ILE A 147 7.86 6.19 -4.10
N ALA A 148 6.61 5.85 -4.39
CA ALA A 148 5.57 5.66 -3.40
C ALA A 148 5.46 4.19 -2.98
N THR A 149 4.87 3.95 -1.82
CA THR A 149 4.61 2.60 -1.31
C THR A 149 3.15 2.40 -0.94
N ASP A 150 2.67 1.18 -1.13
CA ASP A 150 1.29 0.75 -0.90
C ASP A 150 1.25 -0.58 -0.13
N HIS A 151 0.08 -0.90 0.43
CA HIS A 151 -0.29 -2.19 1.02
C HIS A 151 0.28 -2.53 2.41
N PHE A 152 0.56 -1.55 3.25
CA PHE A 152 0.92 -1.86 4.65
C PHE A 152 -0.23 -2.47 5.45
N GLY A 153 -1.46 -2.14 5.14
CA GLY A 153 -2.72 -2.39 5.82
C GLY A 153 -2.80 -3.47 6.90
N HIS A 154 -3.66 -3.24 7.88
CA HIS A 154 -4.04 -4.19 8.92
C HIS A 154 -3.01 -4.49 10.01
N ILE A 155 -2.05 -3.61 10.22
CA ILE A 155 -1.18 -3.63 11.41
C ILE A 155 -1.59 -2.53 12.40
N GLY A 156 -1.21 -2.69 13.66
CA GLY A 156 -1.52 -1.70 14.70
C GLY A 156 -0.95 -0.32 14.38
N LEU A 157 -1.67 0.74 14.79
CA LEU A 157 -1.25 2.13 14.55
C LEU A 157 0.19 2.40 15.04
N GLU A 158 0.55 1.88 16.22
CA GLU A 158 1.92 2.02 16.75
C GLU A 158 2.96 1.37 15.84
N SER A 159 2.65 0.20 15.27
CA SER A 159 3.51 -0.45 14.28
C SER A 159 3.64 0.40 13.01
N CYS A 160 2.54 0.99 12.53
CA CYS A 160 2.57 1.93 11.38
C CYS A 160 3.45 3.14 11.66
N ILE A 161 3.33 3.75 12.84
CA ILE A 161 4.13 4.93 13.23
C ILE A 161 5.62 4.57 13.31
N ARG A 162 5.94 3.46 13.95
CA ARG A 162 7.34 3.00 14.08
C ARG A 162 7.95 2.68 12.72
N LEU A 163 7.22 1.96 11.88
CA LEU A 163 7.63 1.64 10.51
C LEU A 163 7.81 2.91 9.68
N GLY A 164 6.83 3.83 9.69
CA GLY A 164 6.92 5.08 8.94
C GLY A 164 8.14 5.90 9.33
N LYS A 165 8.40 6.07 10.63
CA LYS A 165 9.61 6.76 11.14
C LYS A 165 10.91 6.10 10.67
N GLU A 166 10.94 4.78 10.65
CA GLU A 166 12.12 4.05 10.16
C GLU A 166 12.32 4.24 8.65
N LEU A 167 11.24 4.31 7.89
CA LEU A 167 11.28 4.47 6.44
C LEU A 167 11.46 5.92 5.97
N ASP A 168 11.22 6.93 6.81
CA ASP A 168 11.32 8.35 6.45
C ASP A 168 12.71 8.71 5.88
N LYS A 169 13.76 8.05 6.35
CA LYS A 169 15.15 8.22 5.86
C LYS A 169 15.32 7.88 4.37
N TYR A 170 14.41 7.13 3.77
CA TYR A 170 14.47 6.76 2.35
C TYR A 170 13.71 7.72 1.42
N SER A 171 13.14 8.80 1.96
CA SER A 171 12.45 9.85 1.20
C SER A 171 11.42 9.28 0.23
N LEU A 172 10.54 8.41 0.74
CA LEU A 172 9.43 7.88 -0.04
C LEU A 172 8.39 8.98 -0.33
N ALA A 173 7.70 8.87 -1.46
CA ALA A 173 6.78 9.90 -1.91
C ALA A 173 5.48 9.93 -1.10
N TRP A 174 4.96 8.76 -0.72
CA TRP A 174 3.88 8.58 0.25
C TRP A 174 3.80 7.13 0.74
N TYR A 175 3.13 6.97 1.87
CA TYR A 175 2.66 5.68 2.39
C TYR A 175 1.17 5.57 2.11
N GLU A 176 0.75 4.58 1.32
CA GLU A 176 -0.64 4.35 0.96
C GLU A 176 -1.22 3.18 1.77
N ASP A 177 -2.48 3.33 2.18
CA ASP A 177 -3.27 2.31 2.87
C ASP A 177 -2.64 1.70 4.14
N MET A 178 -1.84 2.49 4.88
CA MET A 178 -1.22 2.01 6.14
C MET A 178 -2.25 1.57 7.16
N ILE A 179 -3.40 2.24 7.21
CA ILE A 179 -4.54 1.90 8.07
C ILE A 179 -5.85 2.03 7.28
N PRO A 180 -6.93 1.32 7.66
CA PRO A 180 -8.19 1.46 6.95
C PRO A 180 -8.74 2.89 6.99
N TRP A 181 -9.26 3.35 5.86
CA TRP A 181 -9.66 4.74 5.60
C TRP A 181 -10.70 5.31 6.57
N GLN A 182 -11.55 4.48 7.17
CA GLN A 182 -12.62 4.92 8.09
C GLN A 182 -12.09 5.42 9.43
N TYR A 183 -10.84 5.16 9.78
CA TYR A 183 -10.26 5.53 11.07
C TYR A 183 -9.57 6.90 11.01
N THR A 184 -10.36 7.94 10.78
CA THR A 184 -9.90 9.31 10.53
C THR A 184 -9.00 9.88 11.64
N ASN A 185 -9.28 9.57 12.91
CA ASN A 185 -8.46 10.08 14.01
C ASN A 185 -7.08 9.40 14.06
N GLN A 186 -7.01 8.12 13.75
CA GLN A 186 -5.77 7.38 13.65
C GLN A 186 -4.95 7.87 12.44
N TRP A 187 -5.59 8.19 11.31
CA TRP A 187 -4.93 8.83 10.18
C TRP A 187 -4.31 10.17 10.53
N LYS A 188 -5.00 11.02 11.30
CA LYS A 188 -4.44 12.28 11.80
C LYS A 188 -3.23 12.06 12.71
N GLN A 189 -3.30 11.04 13.57
CA GLN A 189 -2.20 10.70 14.46
C GLN A 189 -0.99 10.17 13.68
N LEU A 190 -1.20 9.27 12.74
CA LEU A 190 -0.16 8.76 11.85
C LEU A 190 0.51 9.89 11.08
N LYS A 191 -0.28 10.73 10.39
CA LYS A 191 0.21 11.88 9.63
C LYS A 191 1.08 12.83 10.46
N ASN A 192 0.73 13.05 11.73
CA ASN A 192 1.48 13.93 12.61
C ASN A 192 2.73 13.27 13.21
N SER A 193 2.93 11.99 12.98
CA SER A 193 4.01 11.19 13.57
C SER A 193 5.12 10.82 12.58
N VAL A 194 4.90 10.97 11.29
CA VAL A 194 5.85 10.63 10.21
C VAL A 194 6.06 11.83 9.29
N ASP A 195 7.22 11.89 8.65
CA ASP A 195 7.59 12.99 7.74
C ASP A 195 7.10 12.73 6.31
N THR A 196 7.04 11.47 5.90
CA THR A 196 6.51 11.07 4.60
C THR A 196 5.00 11.27 4.52
N PRO A 197 4.46 11.85 3.42
CA PRO A 197 3.02 11.96 3.22
C PRO A 197 2.30 10.61 3.34
N VAL A 198 1.07 10.62 3.86
CA VAL A 198 0.21 9.43 4.00
C VAL A 198 -1.11 9.64 3.26
N CYS A 199 -1.66 8.59 2.62
CA CYS A 199 -2.94 8.64 1.90
C CYS A 199 -3.71 7.30 1.96
#